data_b9ef6346bb6a8009ba940b6a4bd63e19
#
_entry.id   b9ef6346bb6a8009ba940b6a4bd63e19
#
_cell.length_a   1.000
_cell.length_b   1.000
_cell.length_c   1.000
_cell.angle_alpha   90.00
_cell.angle_beta   90.00
_cell.angle_gamma   90.00
#
_symmetry.space_group_name_H-M   'P 1'
#
loop_
_entity.id
_entity.type
_entity.pdbx_description
1 polymer ?
#
loop_
_entity_poly.entity_id
_entity_poly.type
_entity_poly.pdbx_seq_one_letter_code
_entity_poly.pdbx_strand_id
1 'polypeptide(L)'
;VAIDPAVTNNETSDETGIVVAGLTTEGQYYVLDDVSLKASPDTWAKKAVEAYHLWKADRIIGEANNGGDMIGLLLKQVDINVSYTKVTASRGKQVRAEPISALYEQGRVHHVGVFEKLETQMCEWTPDMAKSPDRMDALVWALTELSSGGSSMIALASMSNMCQSCGMPSPKTATICFKCGTQFNEQ
;
A
#
# COMPACT_ATOMS: atom_id res chain seq x y z
N VAL A 1 0.26 2.40 -5.07
CA VAL A 1 -0.04 1.09 -4.44
C VAL A 1 1.19 0.22 -4.54
N ALA A 2 1.61 -0.41 -3.46
CA ALA A 2 2.72 -1.35 -3.46
C ALA A 2 2.22 -2.78 -3.18
N ILE A 3 2.80 -3.75 -3.87
CA ILE A 3 2.48 -5.17 -3.72
C ILE A 3 3.75 -5.93 -3.37
N ASP A 4 3.69 -6.73 -2.29
CA ASP A 4 4.65 -7.77 -1.96
C ASP A 4 3.93 -9.12 -2.04
N PRO A 5 4.08 -9.86 -3.17
CA PRO A 5 3.30 -11.07 -3.39
C PRO A 5 3.84 -12.24 -2.58
N ALA A 6 2.94 -13.07 -2.03
CA ALA A 6 3.31 -14.37 -1.47
C ALA A 6 3.97 -15.26 -2.54
N VAL A 7 5.12 -15.83 -2.21
CA VAL A 7 5.95 -16.65 -3.15
C VAL A 7 5.37 -18.03 -3.38
N THR A 8 4.50 -18.54 -2.50
CA THR A 8 3.98 -19.91 -2.56
C THR A 8 2.45 -19.96 -2.51
N ASN A 9 1.86 -20.82 -3.37
CA ASN A 9 0.41 -21.04 -3.46
C ASN A 9 -0.11 -22.18 -2.55
N ASN A 10 0.57 -22.49 -1.44
CA ASN A 10 0.16 -23.57 -0.53
C ASN A 10 -0.82 -23.03 0.53
N GLU A 11 -1.62 -23.91 1.15
CA GLU A 11 -2.54 -23.57 2.26
C GLU A 11 -1.83 -22.87 3.45
N THR A 12 -0.51 -23.05 3.56
CA THR A 12 0.38 -22.39 4.51
C THR A 12 1.05 -21.12 3.96
N SER A 13 0.67 -20.65 2.75
CA SER A 13 1.29 -19.48 2.12
C SER A 13 1.14 -18.22 2.97
N ASP A 14 2.13 -17.34 2.86
CA ASP A 14 2.10 -16.02 3.46
C ASP A 14 1.00 -15.12 2.83
N GLU A 15 0.69 -14.01 3.46
CA GLU A 15 -0.23 -13.01 2.89
C GLU A 15 0.45 -12.32 1.70
N THR A 16 -0.34 -11.83 0.75
CA THR A 16 0.14 -10.81 -0.19
C THR A 16 0.00 -9.45 0.47
N GLY A 17 1.11 -8.78 0.71
CA GLY A 17 1.13 -7.40 1.19
C GLY A 17 0.64 -6.44 0.11
N ILE A 18 -0.36 -5.62 0.41
CA ILE A 18 -0.86 -4.57 -0.50
C ILE A 18 -1.13 -3.32 0.31
N VAL A 19 -0.27 -2.33 0.16
CA VAL A 19 -0.34 -1.06 0.89
C VAL A 19 -0.49 0.11 -0.06
N VAL A 20 -1.35 1.05 0.28
CA VAL A 20 -1.53 2.32 -0.42
C VAL A 20 -0.86 3.43 0.38
N ALA A 21 0.03 4.18 -0.24
CA ALA A 21 0.69 5.32 0.38
C ALA A 21 0.76 6.50 -0.59
N GLY A 22 0.89 7.70 -0.04
CA GLY A 22 1.01 8.94 -0.78
C GLY A 22 2.02 9.90 -0.16
N LEU A 23 2.48 10.85 -0.96
CA LEU A 23 3.40 11.91 -0.57
C LEU A 23 2.77 13.26 -0.87
N THR A 24 2.81 14.19 0.09
CA THR A 24 2.35 15.55 -0.12
C THR A 24 3.44 16.45 -0.71
N THR A 25 3.05 17.62 -1.18
CA THR A 25 3.97 18.68 -1.65
C THR A 25 4.93 19.15 -0.58
N GLU A 26 4.50 19.06 0.70
CA GLU A 26 5.29 19.45 1.87
C GLU A 26 6.24 18.36 2.34
N GLY A 27 6.30 17.22 1.64
CA GLY A 27 7.18 16.10 1.96
C GLY A 27 6.71 15.24 3.12
N GLN A 28 5.40 15.23 3.42
CA GLN A 28 4.78 14.34 4.39
C GLN A 28 4.24 13.09 3.70
N TYR A 29 4.47 11.93 4.28
CA TYR A 29 4.02 10.64 3.78
C TYR A 29 2.77 10.19 4.51
N TYR A 30 1.85 9.59 3.79
CA TYR A 30 0.61 9.06 4.37
C TYR A 30 0.41 7.61 3.96
N VAL A 31 0.24 6.74 4.94
CA VAL A 31 -0.29 5.38 4.74
C VAL A 31 -1.79 5.50 4.68
N LEU A 32 -2.35 5.26 3.49
CA LEU A 32 -3.75 5.53 3.18
C LEU A 32 -4.63 4.29 3.38
N ASP A 33 -4.10 3.11 3.06
CA ASP A 33 -4.82 1.85 3.22
C ASP A 33 -3.89 0.65 3.32
N ASP A 34 -4.34 -0.40 4.01
CA ASP A 34 -3.75 -1.74 4.03
C ASP A 34 -4.83 -2.74 3.63
N VAL A 35 -4.79 -3.17 2.36
CA VAL A 35 -5.73 -4.13 1.78
C VAL A 35 -5.09 -5.49 1.57
N SER A 36 -4.02 -5.77 2.30
CA SER A 36 -3.29 -7.04 2.27
C SER A 36 -4.19 -8.21 2.63
N LEU A 37 -4.02 -9.33 1.94
CA LEU A 37 -4.87 -10.49 2.11
C LEU A 37 -4.16 -11.79 1.76
N LYS A 38 -4.64 -12.90 2.33
CA LYS A 38 -4.28 -14.25 1.92
C LYS A 38 -5.28 -14.71 0.86
N ALA A 39 -4.86 -14.79 -0.38
CA ALA A 39 -5.75 -15.11 -1.50
C ALA A 39 -4.98 -15.65 -2.72
N SER A 40 -5.73 -16.15 -3.70
CA SER A 40 -5.18 -16.55 -4.99
C SER A 40 -4.62 -15.36 -5.76
N PRO A 41 -3.71 -15.58 -6.73
CA PRO A 41 -3.14 -14.53 -7.57
C PRO A 41 -4.19 -13.65 -8.26
N ASP A 42 -5.25 -14.23 -8.80
CA ASP A 42 -6.35 -13.49 -9.42
C ASP A 42 -7.08 -12.57 -8.42
N THR A 43 -7.28 -13.07 -7.20
CA THR A 43 -8.00 -12.32 -6.17
C THR A 43 -7.20 -11.14 -5.63
N TRP A 44 -5.91 -11.31 -5.32
CA TRP A 44 -5.11 -10.18 -4.85
C TRP A 44 -4.84 -9.17 -5.99
N ALA A 45 -4.72 -9.61 -7.26
CA ALA A 45 -4.58 -8.69 -8.37
C ALA A 45 -5.83 -7.80 -8.54
N LYS A 46 -7.03 -8.37 -8.43
CA LYS A 46 -8.28 -7.60 -8.42
C LYS A 46 -8.29 -6.60 -7.27
N LYS A 47 -7.90 -7.04 -6.06
CA LYS A 47 -7.86 -6.16 -4.89
C LYS A 47 -6.89 -5.00 -5.04
N ALA A 48 -5.72 -5.24 -5.63
CA ALA A 48 -4.74 -4.19 -5.91
C ALA A 48 -5.25 -3.18 -6.95
N VAL A 49 -5.93 -3.65 -8.00
CA VAL A 49 -6.54 -2.78 -9.02
C VAL A 49 -7.70 -1.98 -8.46
N GLU A 50 -8.54 -2.58 -7.60
CA GLU A 50 -9.59 -1.86 -6.86
C GLU A 50 -9.00 -0.72 -6.03
N ALA A 51 -7.94 -1.00 -5.25
CA ALA A 51 -7.26 0.01 -4.45
C ALA A 51 -6.63 1.11 -5.33
N TYR A 52 -6.03 0.74 -6.47
CA TYR A 52 -5.47 1.68 -7.44
C TYR A 52 -6.52 2.68 -7.93
N HIS A 53 -7.69 2.21 -8.33
CA HIS A 53 -8.76 3.08 -8.81
C HIS A 53 -9.42 3.89 -7.68
N LEU A 54 -9.66 3.24 -6.54
CA LEU A 54 -10.28 3.86 -5.38
C LEU A 54 -9.49 5.08 -4.90
N TRP A 55 -8.19 4.91 -4.75
CA TRP A 55 -7.29 5.95 -4.27
C TRP A 55 -6.76 6.85 -5.40
N LYS A 56 -7.18 6.61 -6.67
CA LYS A 56 -6.66 7.31 -7.86
C LYS A 56 -5.13 7.33 -7.87
N ALA A 57 -4.53 6.20 -7.54
CA ALA A 57 -3.09 6.08 -7.44
C ALA A 57 -2.44 6.27 -8.83
N ASP A 58 -1.24 6.82 -8.85
CA ASP A 58 -0.52 7.06 -10.10
C ASP A 58 0.04 5.79 -10.72
N ARG A 59 0.40 4.83 -9.85
CA ARG A 59 0.93 3.53 -10.27
C ARG A 59 0.75 2.45 -9.21
N ILE A 60 0.86 1.22 -9.66
CA ILE A 60 1.12 0.05 -8.82
C ILE A 60 2.59 -0.30 -8.95
N ILE A 61 3.26 -0.62 -7.85
CA ILE A 61 4.62 -1.16 -7.84
C ILE A 61 4.63 -2.56 -7.24
N GLY A 62 5.56 -3.39 -7.68
CA GLY A 62 5.72 -4.74 -7.11
C GLY A 62 7.14 -5.25 -7.25
N GLU A 63 7.60 -6.02 -6.24
CA GLU A 63 8.96 -6.57 -6.22
C GLU A 63 9.14 -7.65 -7.29
N ALA A 64 10.23 -7.52 -8.04
CA ALA A 64 10.52 -8.35 -9.20
C ALA A 64 11.23 -9.66 -8.89
N ASN A 65 11.89 -9.79 -7.75
CA ASN A 65 12.82 -10.89 -7.47
C ASN A 65 12.13 -12.26 -7.41
N ASN A 66 10.83 -12.29 -7.14
CA ASN A 66 10.07 -13.52 -6.96
C ASN A 66 8.81 -13.60 -7.87
N GLY A 67 8.88 -13.10 -9.09
CA GLY A 67 7.74 -13.20 -10.01
C GLY A 67 7.22 -11.88 -10.56
N GLY A 68 8.05 -10.83 -10.60
CA GLY A 68 7.64 -9.48 -11.02
C GLY A 68 7.01 -9.38 -12.41
N ASP A 69 7.38 -10.26 -13.34
CA ASP A 69 6.72 -10.32 -14.65
C ASP A 69 5.30 -10.88 -14.54
N MET A 70 5.08 -11.83 -13.60
CA MET A 70 3.76 -12.38 -13.31
C MET A 70 2.81 -11.33 -12.70
N ILE A 71 3.30 -10.48 -11.78
CA ILE A 71 2.48 -9.40 -11.21
C ILE A 71 1.91 -8.51 -12.31
N GLY A 72 2.78 -8.01 -13.19
CA GLY A 72 2.37 -7.14 -14.29
C GLY A 72 1.37 -7.80 -15.23
N LEU A 73 1.52 -9.10 -15.51
CA LEU A 73 0.57 -9.85 -16.33
C LEU A 73 -0.79 -9.99 -15.65
N LEU A 74 -0.82 -10.35 -14.37
CA LEU A 74 -2.07 -10.49 -13.60
C LEU A 74 -2.82 -9.16 -13.48
N LEU A 75 -2.12 -8.07 -13.19
CA LEU A 75 -2.73 -6.75 -13.13
C LEU A 75 -3.35 -6.34 -14.47
N LYS A 76 -2.64 -6.57 -15.59
CA LYS A 76 -3.14 -6.27 -16.94
C LYS A 76 -4.29 -7.17 -17.39
N GLN A 77 -4.42 -8.37 -16.85
CA GLN A 77 -5.60 -9.20 -17.07
C GLN A 77 -6.85 -8.62 -16.41
N VAL A 78 -6.69 -7.94 -15.27
CA VAL A 78 -7.79 -7.26 -14.56
C VAL A 78 -8.12 -5.94 -15.25
N ASP A 79 -7.12 -5.11 -15.52
CA ASP A 79 -7.26 -3.84 -16.22
C ASP A 79 -5.98 -3.52 -17.02
N ILE A 80 -6.12 -3.47 -18.35
CA ILE A 80 -5.01 -3.21 -19.28
C ILE A 80 -4.42 -1.81 -19.11
N ASN A 81 -5.17 -0.86 -18.56
CA ASN A 81 -4.77 0.53 -18.41
C ASN A 81 -4.03 0.83 -17.09
N VAL A 82 -3.88 -0.16 -16.21
CA VAL A 82 -3.15 0.03 -14.95
C VAL A 82 -1.68 0.37 -15.22
N SER A 83 -1.22 1.46 -14.63
CA SER A 83 0.21 1.82 -14.62
C SER A 83 0.93 0.92 -13.62
N TYR A 84 1.80 0.05 -14.11
CA TYR A 84 2.62 -0.86 -13.28
C TYR A 84 4.10 -0.59 -13.46
N THR A 85 4.83 -0.48 -12.37
CA THR A 85 6.29 -0.36 -12.34
C THR A 85 6.90 -1.48 -11.50
N LYS A 86 7.83 -2.21 -12.10
CA LYS A 86 8.60 -3.25 -11.45
C LYS A 86 9.70 -2.62 -10.61
N VAL A 87 9.81 -3.01 -9.33
CA VAL A 87 10.91 -2.62 -8.46
C VAL A 87 11.80 -3.82 -8.16
N THR A 88 13.09 -3.58 -7.95
CA THR A 88 14.08 -4.65 -7.71
C THR A 88 14.84 -4.36 -6.44
N ALA A 89 14.90 -5.34 -5.53
CA ALA A 89 15.70 -5.24 -4.33
C ALA A 89 17.20 -5.31 -4.68
N SER A 90 17.90 -4.20 -4.52
CA SER A 90 19.36 -4.15 -4.60
C SER A 90 20.04 -4.33 -3.24
N ARG A 91 19.28 -4.30 -2.14
CA ARG A 91 19.75 -4.38 -0.75
C ARG A 91 18.84 -5.28 0.06
N GLY A 92 19.39 -5.86 1.16
CA GLY A 92 18.61 -6.68 2.10
C GLY A 92 17.45 -5.90 2.75
N LYS A 93 16.46 -6.62 3.26
CA LYS A 93 15.23 -6.11 3.88
C LYS A 93 15.51 -5.07 4.96
N GLN A 94 16.40 -5.38 5.91
CA GLN A 94 16.78 -4.46 6.98
C GLN A 94 17.31 -3.13 6.45
N VAL A 95 18.24 -3.16 5.50
CA VAL A 95 18.85 -1.95 4.93
C VAL A 95 17.83 -1.09 4.18
N ARG A 96 16.75 -1.68 3.66
CA ARG A 96 15.64 -0.93 3.05
C ARG A 96 14.71 -0.33 4.08
N ALA A 97 14.50 -1.02 5.20
CA ALA A 97 13.61 -0.54 6.27
C ALA A 97 14.20 0.60 7.09
N GLU A 98 15.53 0.66 7.28
CA GLU A 98 16.20 1.70 8.08
C GLU A 98 15.86 3.14 7.65
N PRO A 99 15.93 3.55 6.36
CA PRO A 99 15.54 4.90 5.96
C PRO A 99 14.07 5.21 6.23
N ILE A 100 13.21 4.20 6.15
CA ILE A 100 11.77 4.35 6.40
C ILE A 100 11.52 4.52 7.91
N SER A 101 12.22 3.75 8.77
CA SER A 101 12.19 3.94 10.22
C SER A 101 12.58 5.37 10.60
N ALA A 102 13.63 5.93 9.98
CA ALA A 102 14.05 7.30 10.22
C ALA A 102 12.97 8.34 9.82
N LEU A 103 12.17 8.08 8.77
CA LEU A 103 11.04 8.95 8.42
C LEU A 103 9.94 8.92 9.50
N TYR A 104 9.68 7.75 10.09
CA TYR A 104 8.74 7.63 11.23
C TYR A 104 9.27 8.38 12.47
N GLU A 105 10.54 8.21 12.82
CA GLU A 105 11.17 8.92 13.93
C GLU A 105 11.14 10.45 13.76
N GLN A 106 11.23 10.94 12.53
CA GLN A 106 11.12 12.34 12.18
C GLN A 106 9.67 12.86 12.19
N GLY A 107 8.68 12.01 12.46
CA GLY A 107 7.26 12.37 12.40
C GLY A 107 6.77 12.72 11.00
N ARG A 108 7.42 12.18 9.96
CA ARG A 108 7.08 12.45 8.55
C ARG A 108 6.16 11.43 7.92
N VAL A 109 5.90 10.32 8.59
CA VAL A 109 4.96 9.29 8.11
C VAL A 109 3.76 9.24 9.03
N HIS A 110 2.58 9.31 8.45
CA HIS A 110 1.30 9.35 9.15
C HIS A 110 0.40 8.22 8.65
N HIS A 111 -0.33 7.57 9.54
CA HIS A 111 -1.40 6.65 9.19
C HIS A 111 -2.73 7.39 9.25
N VAL A 112 -3.53 7.31 8.19
CA VAL A 112 -4.86 7.97 8.15
C VAL A 112 -5.92 7.20 8.94
N GLY A 113 -5.59 6.00 9.41
CA GLY A 113 -6.43 5.14 10.22
C GLY A 113 -5.59 4.17 11.03
N VAL A 114 -6.23 3.28 11.78
CA VAL A 114 -5.58 2.20 12.50
C VAL A 114 -5.49 0.98 11.58
N PHE A 115 -4.28 0.56 11.26
CA PHE A 115 -3.97 -0.62 10.43
C PHE A 115 -3.37 -1.71 11.32
N GLU A 116 -4.19 -2.28 12.20
CA GLU A 116 -3.78 -3.14 13.32
C GLU A 116 -2.76 -4.21 12.91
N LYS A 117 -3.03 -4.96 11.83
CA LYS A 117 -2.12 -6.03 11.38
C LYS A 117 -0.80 -5.52 10.82
N LEU A 118 -0.83 -4.42 10.07
CA LEU A 118 0.37 -3.77 9.55
C LEU A 118 1.21 -3.23 10.70
N GLU A 119 0.59 -2.48 11.61
CA GLU A 119 1.25 -1.86 12.76
C GLU A 119 1.83 -2.92 13.72
N THR A 120 1.13 -4.04 13.91
CA THR A 120 1.66 -5.19 14.66
C THR A 120 2.92 -5.74 14.01
N GLN A 121 2.91 -5.98 12.69
CA GLN A 121 4.11 -6.44 11.98
C GLN A 121 5.27 -5.45 12.12
N MET A 122 5.00 -4.15 12.05
CA MET A 122 6.04 -3.11 12.21
C MET A 122 6.65 -3.09 13.61
N CYS A 123 5.86 -3.34 14.66
CA CYS A 123 6.31 -3.34 16.04
C CYS A 123 7.02 -4.64 16.45
N GLU A 124 6.62 -5.76 15.88
CA GLU A 124 7.12 -7.08 16.29
C GLU A 124 8.29 -7.57 15.44
N TRP A 125 8.46 -7.05 14.22
CA TRP A 125 9.46 -7.55 13.31
C TRP A 125 10.89 -7.30 13.80
N THR A 126 11.70 -8.37 13.75
CA THR A 126 13.14 -8.32 13.96
C THR A 126 13.87 -9.06 12.81
N PRO A 127 15.12 -8.68 12.48
CA PRO A 127 15.85 -9.22 11.34
C PRO A 127 16.08 -10.74 11.36
N ASP A 128 16.00 -11.36 12.54
CA ASP A 128 16.16 -12.80 12.78
C ASP A 128 14.86 -13.60 12.69
N MET A 129 13.72 -12.93 12.46
CA MET A 129 12.46 -13.63 12.27
C MET A 129 12.43 -14.42 10.98
N ALA A 130 11.99 -15.69 11.08
CA ALA A 130 11.86 -16.59 9.93
C ALA A 130 10.69 -16.22 9.01
N LYS A 131 9.65 -15.59 9.57
CA LYS A 131 8.46 -15.21 8.81
C LYS A 131 8.63 -13.84 8.18
N SER A 132 8.27 -13.75 6.89
CA SER A 132 8.23 -12.47 6.16
C SER A 132 7.10 -11.57 6.68
N PRO A 133 7.37 -10.28 6.97
CA PRO A 133 6.34 -9.32 7.33
C PRO A 133 5.76 -8.66 6.06
N ASP A 134 4.97 -9.41 5.29
CA ASP A 134 4.55 -9.08 3.93
C ASP A 134 3.87 -7.69 3.83
N ARG A 135 3.08 -7.30 4.85
CA ARG A 135 2.45 -5.96 4.91
C ARG A 135 3.50 -4.86 5.12
N MET A 136 4.43 -5.08 6.04
CA MET A 136 5.52 -4.15 6.30
C MET A 136 6.44 -4.03 5.08
N ASP A 137 6.72 -5.13 4.36
CA ASP A 137 7.52 -5.09 3.15
C ASP A 137 6.85 -4.28 2.04
N ALA A 138 5.55 -4.46 1.84
CA ALA A 138 4.77 -3.63 0.91
C ALA A 138 4.81 -2.14 1.31
N LEU A 139 4.68 -1.83 2.61
CA LEU A 139 4.81 -0.46 3.11
C LEU A 139 6.21 0.13 2.84
N VAL A 140 7.26 -0.63 3.14
CA VAL A 140 8.65 -0.20 2.90
C VAL A 140 8.88 0.09 1.42
N TRP A 141 8.36 -0.75 0.52
CA TRP A 141 8.42 -0.49 -0.93
C TRP A 141 7.67 0.78 -1.32
N ALA A 142 6.44 0.97 -0.82
CA ALA A 142 5.64 2.15 -1.13
C ALA A 142 6.37 3.44 -0.74
N LEU A 143 6.87 3.51 0.49
CA LEU A 143 7.56 4.70 1.01
C LEU A 143 8.93 4.90 0.36
N THR A 144 9.65 3.83 0.02
CA THR A 144 10.94 3.90 -0.71
C THR A 144 10.73 4.50 -2.10
N GLU A 145 9.73 4.05 -2.85
CA GLU A 145 9.41 4.56 -4.19
C GLU A 145 9.05 6.05 -4.12
N LEU A 146 8.23 6.44 -3.17
CA LEU A 146 7.86 7.85 -2.95
C LEU A 146 9.07 8.71 -2.57
N SER A 147 10.00 8.17 -1.77
CA SER A 147 11.23 8.87 -1.35
C SER A 147 12.25 9.05 -2.48
N SER A 148 12.27 8.13 -3.44
CA SER A 148 13.24 8.11 -4.54
C SER A 148 12.92 9.10 -5.68
N GLY A 149 11.89 9.94 -5.52
CA GLY A 149 11.51 10.95 -6.50
C GLY A 149 10.60 10.42 -7.61
N GLY A 150 9.91 9.33 -7.39
CA GLY A 150 8.72 8.98 -8.16
C GLY A 150 7.69 10.08 -7.96
N SER A 151 7.74 11.13 -8.79
CA SER A 151 6.87 12.30 -8.68
C SER A 151 5.41 11.92 -8.89
N SER A 152 4.73 11.66 -7.81
CA SER A 152 3.28 11.56 -7.80
C SER A 152 2.76 12.20 -6.53
N MET A 153 2.38 13.46 -6.69
CA MET A 153 1.74 14.25 -5.66
C MET A 153 0.26 13.86 -5.62
N ILE A 154 -0.15 13.10 -4.61
CA ILE A 154 -1.56 13.04 -4.28
C ILE A 154 -1.92 14.41 -3.71
N ALA A 155 -2.74 15.17 -4.41
CA ALA A 155 -3.34 16.38 -3.87
C ALA A 155 -4.33 15.96 -2.77
N LEU A 156 -3.85 15.83 -1.53
CA LEU A 156 -4.69 15.64 -0.32
C LEU A 156 -5.74 16.75 -0.17
N ALA A 157 -5.55 17.88 -0.86
CA ALA A 157 -6.53 18.95 -0.97
C ALA A 157 -7.90 18.49 -1.52
N SER A 158 -7.99 17.34 -2.17
CA SER A 158 -9.25 16.75 -2.61
C SER A 158 -9.90 15.80 -1.58
N MET A 159 -9.22 15.46 -0.49
CA MET A 159 -9.73 14.61 0.58
C MET A 159 -10.21 15.48 1.75
N SER A 160 -11.45 15.88 1.75
CA SER A 160 -11.98 16.77 2.79
C SER A 160 -13.13 16.18 3.60
N ASN A 161 -13.66 15.03 3.21
CA ASN A 161 -14.70 14.37 3.94
C ASN A 161 -14.12 13.27 4.82
N MET A 162 -14.10 13.48 6.15
CA MET A 162 -13.80 12.42 7.11
C MET A 162 -15.07 11.67 7.43
N CYS A 163 -15.08 10.37 7.31
CA CYS A 163 -16.23 9.55 7.71
C CYS A 163 -16.42 9.63 9.23
N GLN A 164 -17.56 10.13 9.66
CA GLN A 164 -17.88 10.26 11.10
C GLN A 164 -18.02 8.92 11.81
N SER A 165 -18.31 7.85 11.06
CA SER A 165 -18.47 6.49 11.63
C SER A 165 -17.15 5.75 11.85
N CYS A 166 -16.17 5.87 10.93
CA CYS A 166 -14.95 5.06 10.98
C CYS A 166 -13.66 5.87 10.81
N GLY A 167 -13.73 7.20 10.74
CA GLY A 167 -12.58 8.09 10.59
C GLY A 167 -11.87 8.03 9.23
N MET A 168 -12.38 7.25 8.26
CA MET A 168 -11.72 7.13 6.96
C MET A 168 -11.84 8.42 6.16
N PRO A 169 -10.71 8.99 5.67
CA PRO A 169 -10.77 10.10 4.73
C PRO A 169 -11.34 9.64 3.38
N SER A 170 -12.18 10.45 2.80
CA SER A 170 -12.84 10.16 1.52
C SER A 170 -12.76 11.39 0.60
N PRO A 171 -12.74 11.19 -0.73
CA PRO A 171 -12.81 12.30 -1.68
C PRO A 171 -14.02 13.19 -1.42
N LYS A 172 -13.90 14.49 -1.67
CA LYS A 172 -15.03 15.45 -1.57
C LYS A 172 -16.26 15.04 -2.38
N THR A 173 -16.04 14.33 -3.46
CA THR A 173 -17.06 13.85 -4.38
C THR A 173 -17.67 12.50 -3.97
N ALA A 174 -17.18 11.87 -2.89
CA ALA A 174 -17.73 10.62 -2.42
C ALA A 174 -19.07 10.83 -1.73
N THR A 175 -20.09 10.10 -2.13
CA THR A 175 -21.42 10.09 -1.51
C THR A 175 -21.55 9.05 -0.40
N ILE A 176 -20.63 8.08 -0.37
CA ILE A 176 -20.56 7.01 0.64
C ILE A 176 -19.13 6.79 1.09
N CYS A 177 -18.95 6.37 2.34
CA CYS A 177 -17.66 5.92 2.85
C CYS A 177 -17.31 4.54 2.27
N PHE A 178 -16.19 4.45 1.58
CA PHE A 178 -15.76 3.20 0.93
C PHE A 178 -15.36 2.09 1.93
N LYS A 179 -15.05 2.45 3.20
CA LYS A 179 -14.67 1.49 4.22
C LYS A 179 -15.87 0.88 4.95
N CYS A 180 -16.84 1.70 5.34
CA CYS A 180 -17.97 1.27 6.19
C CYS A 180 -19.35 1.47 5.56
N GLY A 181 -19.45 1.98 4.34
CA GLY A 181 -20.72 2.22 3.63
C GLY A 181 -21.55 3.37 4.17
N THR A 182 -21.07 4.14 5.17
CA THR A 182 -21.81 5.29 5.70
C THR A 182 -21.98 6.35 4.62
N GLN A 183 -23.20 6.83 4.41
CA GLN A 183 -23.47 7.93 3.49
C GLN A 183 -22.93 9.25 4.05
N PHE A 184 -22.33 10.06 3.20
CA PHE A 184 -22.00 11.45 3.50
C PHE A 184 -23.24 12.31 3.19
N ASN A 185 -23.70 13.06 4.17
CA ASN A 185 -24.78 14.04 3.95
C ASN A 185 -24.26 15.14 3.01
N GLU A 186 -25.04 15.45 1.97
CA GLU A 186 -24.81 16.63 1.15
C GLU A 186 -24.90 17.87 2.05
N GLN A 187 -23.83 18.67 2.06
CA GLN A 187 -23.80 20.00 2.66
C GLN A 187 -24.07 21.06 1.58
#